data_803e48a5df88efbe26950394660251c1
#
_entry.id   803e48a5df88efbe26950394660251c1
#
_cell.length_a   1.000
_cell.length_b   1.000
_cell.length_c   1.000
_cell.angle_alpha   90.00
_cell.angle_beta   90.00
_cell.angle_gamma   90.00
#
_symmetry.space_group_name_H-M   'P 1'
#
loop_
_entity.id
_entity.type
_entity.pdbx_description
1 polymer ?
#
loop_
_entity_poly.entity_id
_entity_poly.type
_entity_poly.pdbx_seq_one_letter_code
_entity_poly.pdbx_strand_id
1 'polypeptide(L)'
;MRRALSFCVLAAATAATLHGSAKADELQSAGVEGGFFLFSEQEAAWTQSTPEAARTSLRLGYGIETPQFNVGVEAGPRFINGVNAVNRTDWSLMLEGAWVPKGTSFEIYGEYAPAWETKAGNEGLQQEAKWGLLIPLSASNEPEFDIGQGFAAASGYYLKVEQEGTWSVGGRQEYLWTSPRLGYGLSAGPLTLDVEAGPSFRWSDAQSPHTDAAGRIDVRYSTSELWELYLQYEPRYRFQAEQPGLVQILRGGLVFSF
;
A
#
# COMPACT_ATOMS: atom_id res chain seq x y z
N MET A 1 4.32 -23.99 13.42
CA MET A 1 3.48 -23.83 12.25
C MET A 1 1.99 -24.13 12.49
N ARG A 2 1.58 -25.19 13.20
CA ARG A 2 0.15 -25.55 13.42
C ARG A 2 -0.65 -24.56 14.31
N ARG A 3 -0.02 -23.73 15.15
CA ARG A 3 -0.72 -22.77 16.03
C ARG A 3 -1.07 -21.43 15.39
N ALA A 4 -0.39 -21.04 14.31
CA ALA A 4 -0.69 -19.81 13.57
C ALA A 4 -1.98 -19.91 12.73
N LEU A 5 -2.23 -21.10 12.12
CA LEU A 5 -3.43 -21.33 11.34
C LEU A 5 -4.75 -21.29 12.15
N SER A 6 -4.68 -21.66 13.44
CA SER A 6 -5.88 -21.62 14.32
C SER A 6 -6.31 -20.19 14.68
N PHE A 7 -5.40 -19.22 14.67
CA PHE A 7 -5.72 -17.82 14.96
C PHE A 7 -6.40 -17.12 13.76
N CYS A 8 -6.01 -17.46 12.53
CA CYS A 8 -6.62 -16.91 11.31
C CYS A 8 -8.09 -17.33 11.16
N VAL A 9 -8.42 -18.59 11.51
CA VAL A 9 -9.79 -19.09 11.42
C VAL A 9 -10.71 -18.42 12.46
N LEU A 10 -10.18 -18.08 13.64
CA LEU A 10 -10.99 -17.44 14.69
C LEU A 10 -11.28 -15.96 14.38
N ALA A 11 -10.34 -15.24 13.75
CA ALA A 11 -10.54 -13.85 13.34
C ALA A 11 -11.59 -13.72 12.23
N ALA A 12 -11.56 -14.62 11.25
CA ALA A 12 -12.56 -14.66 10.17
C ALA A 12 -13.98 -15.00 10.68
N ALA A 13 -14.09 -15.88 11.68
CA ALA A 13 -15.39 -16.26 12.24
C ALA A 13 -16.03 -15.13 13.08
N THR A 14 -15.23 -14.28 13.72
CA THR A 14 -15.73 -13.14 14.51
C THR A 14 -16.18 -11.96 13.64
N ALA A 15 -15.57 -11.78 12.50
CA ALA A 15 -15.94 -10.73 11.54
C ALA A 15 -17.29 -10.98 10.85
N ALA A 16 -17.60 -12.26 10.57
CA ALA A 16 -18.86 -12.65 9.91
C ALA A 16 -20.14 -12.36 10.73
N THR A 17 -20.03 -12.05 12.02
CA THR A 17 -21.19 -11.76 12.91
C THR A 17 -21.50 -10.28 13.10
N LEU A 18 -20.74 -9.36 12.48
CA LEU A 18 -20.93 -7.91 12.65
C LEU A 18 -21.78 -7.25 11.54
N HIS A 19 -22.56 -8.03 10.76
CA HIS A 19 -23.48 -7.47 9.76
C HIS A 19 -24.63 -6.69 10.43
N GLY A 20 -24.42 -5.40 10.57
CA GLY A 20 -25.47 -4.44 10.93
C GLY A 20 -26.21 -3.94 9.69
N SER A 21 -27.26 -4.61 9.29
CA SER A 21 -28.00 -4.41 8.03
C SER A 21 -28.90 -3.18 7.93
N ALA A 22 -28.82 -2.20 8.81
CA ALA A 22 -29.88 -1.17 8.91
C ALA A 22 -29.58 0.20 8.27
N LYS A 23 -28.40 0.43 7.68
CA LYS A 23 -28.07 1.71 7.01
C LYS A 23 -27.55 1.58 5.57
N ALA A 24 -27.38 0.36 5.07
CA ALA A 24 -26.83 0.12 3.73
C ALA A 24 -27.72 0.73 2.61
N ASP A 25 -29.04 0.61 2.73
CA ASP A 25 -29.97 1.06 1.67
C ASP A 25 -30.02 2.60 1.47
N GLU A 26 -29.81 3.39 2.53
CA GLU A 26 -29.77 4.86 2.40
C GLU A 26 -28.45 5.35 1.76
N LEU A 27 -27.34 4.67 2.03
CA LEU A 27 -26.03 5.01 1.47
C LEU A 27 -25.92 4.60 -0.01
N GLN A 28 -26.47 3.44 -0.40
CA GLN A 28 -26.51 3.00 -1.80
C GLN A 28 -27.29 3.96 -2.71
N SER A 29 -28.36 4.59 -2.21
CA SER A 29 -29.11 5.58 -2.99
C SER A 29 -28.31 6.85 -3.30
N ALA A 30 -27.23 7.12 -2.56
CA ALA A 30 -26.33 8.25 -2.76
C ALA A 30 -25.07 7.89 -3.57
N GLY A 31 -24.94 6.65 -4.06
CA GLY A 31 -23.73 6.14 -4.72
C GLY A 31 -22.55 6.01 -3.74
N VAL A 32 -22.84 5.72 -2.48
CA VAL A 32 -21.84 5.45 -1.44
C VAL A 32 -21.82 3.98 -1.15
N GLU A 33 -20.68 3.34 -1.37
CA GLU A 33 -20.43 1.95 -1.03
C GLU A 33 -19.47 1.88 0.15
N GLY A 34 -19.64 0.91 1.01
CA GLY A 34 -18.75 0.72 2.15
C GLY A 34 -18.82 -0.71 2.64
N GLY A 35 -17.69 -1.21 3.09
CA GLY A 35 -17.59 -2.60 3.53
C GLY A 35 -16.38 -2.89 4.39
N PHE A 36 -16.44 -4.02 5.08
CA PHE A 36 -15.29 -4.57 5.78
C PHE A 36 -14.48 -5.45 4.83
N PHE A 37 -13.18 -5.48 5.07
CA PHE A 37 -12.29 -6.37 4.35
C PHE A 37 -11.18 -6.92 5.26
N LEU A 38 -10.67 -8.09 4.91
CA LEU A 38 -9.51 -8.70 5.50
C LEU A 38 -8.36 -8.65 4.49
N PHE A 39 -7.24 -8.09 4.93
CA PHE A 39 -6.03 -7.95 4.15
C PHE A 39 -4.92 -8.86 4.68
N SER A 40 -4.29 -9.61 3.80
CA SER A 40 -3.12 -10.42 4.11
C SER A 40 -2.02 -10.16 3.10
N GLU A 41 -0.84 -9.76 3.57
CA GLU A 41 0.31 -9.42 2.74
C GLU A 41 1.57 -10.15 3.19
N GLN A 42 2.37 -10.53 2.20
CA GLN A 42 3.75 -10.98 2.36
C GLN A 42 4.66 -9.99 1.62
N GLU A 43 5.64 -9.44 2.32
CA GLU A 43 6.67 -8.59 1.73
C GLU A 43 8.04 -9.22 1.95
N ALA A 44 8.87 -9.20 0.92
CA ALA A 44 10.28 -9.55 1.00
C ALA A 44 11.13 -8.44 0.38
N ALA A 45 12.18 -8.03 1.08
CA ALA A 45 13.13 -7.04 0.60
C ALA A 45 14.55 -7.64 0.57
N TRP A 46 15.32 -7.30 -0.48
CA TRP A 46 16.71 -7.72 -0.59
C TRP A 46 17.56 -6.70 -1.36
N THR A 47 18.83 -6.62 -0.99
CA THR A 47 19.84 -5.77 -1.64
C THR A 47 20.92 -6.65 -2.22
N GLN A 48 21.21 -6.54 -3.52
CA GLN A 48 22.25 -7.29 -4.22
C GLN A 48 22.23 -8.80 -3.91
N SER A 49 21.06 -9.42 -3.89
CA SER A 49 20.83 -10.82 -3.58
C SER A 49 20.94 -11.21 -2.09
N THR A 50 21.16 -10.25 -1.20
CA THR A 50 21.15 -10.51 0.24
C THR A 50 19.76 -10.20 0.80
N PRO A 51 19.03 -11.19 1.36
CA PRO A 51 17.75 -10.94 2.01
C PRO A 51 17.94 -9.99 3.20
N GLU A 52 17.13 -8.95 3.29
CA GLU A 52 17.14 -8.00 4.41
C GLU A 52 16.07 -8.35 5.43
N ALA A 53 14.84 -8.50 4.97
CA ALA A 53 13.71 -8.82 5.84
C ALA A 53 12.57 -9.48 5.05
N ALA A 54 11.77 -10.24 5.76
CA ALA A 54 10.44 -10.67 5.30
C ALA A 54 9.40 -10.19 6.32
N ARG A 55 8.28 -9.71 5.82
CA ARG A 55 7.16 -9.22 6.64
C ARG A 55 5.89 -9.95 6.25
N THR A 56 5.08 -10.27 7.24
CA THR A 56 3.72 -10.79 7.05
C THR A 56 2.78 -9.86 7.78
N SER A 57 1.86 -9.25 7.07
CA SER A 57 0.82 -8.39 7.63
C SER A 57 -0.53 -9.09 7.55
N LEU A 58 -1.32 -8.97 8.60
CA LEU A 58 -2.72 -9.39 8.61
C LEU A 58 -3.52 -8.24 9.22
N ARG A 59 -4.41 -7.62 8.45
CA ARG A 59 -5.15 -6.44 8.85
C ARG A 59 -6.64 -6.61 8.58
N LEU A 60 -7.46 -6.12 9.48
CA LEU A 60 -8.89 -5.93 9.26
C LEU A 60 -9.11 -4.46 8.91
N GLY A 61 -9.86 -4.21 7.86
CA GLY A 61 -10.15 -2.87 7.38
C GLY A 61 -11.63 -2.59 7.19
N TYR A 62 -11.92 -1.31 7.05
CA TYR A 62 -13.21 -0.79 6.61
C TYR A 62 -12.96 0.33 5.60
N GLY A 63 -13.63 0.26 4.46
CA GLY A 63 -13.54 1.26 3.41
C GLY A 63 -14.87 1.89 3.09
N ILE A 64 -14.83 3.12 2.61
CA ILE A 64 -15.98 3.86 2.04
C ILE A 64 -15.55 4.38 0.68
N GLU A 65 -16.37 4.13 -0.30
CA GLU A 65 -16.17 4.57 -1.68
C GLU A 65 -17.35 5.39 -2.18
N THR A 66 -17.03 6.43 -2.93
CA THR A 66 -17.97 7.26 -3.67
C THR A 66 -17.39 7.55 -5.05
N PRO A 67 -18.17 8.06 -6.02
CA PRO A 67 -17.62 8.44 -7.32
C PRO A 67 -16.53 9.52 -7.30
N GLN A 68 -16.26 10.14 -6.16
CA GLN A 68 -15.30 11.25 -6.05
C GLN A 68 -14.21 11.00 -5.01
N PHE A 69 -14.42 10.15 -4.02
CA PHE A 69 -13.41 9.83 -3.01
C PHE A 69 -13.56 8.41 -2.50
N ASN A 70 -12.46 7.84 -2.11
CA ASN A 70 -12.41 6.67 -1.25
C ASN A 70 -11.65 6.98 0.03
N VAL A 71 -11.97 6.30 1.09
CA VAL A 71 -11.25 6.37 2.37
C VAL A 71 -11.26 4.98 3.00
N GLY A 72 -10.10 4.52 3.41
CA GLY A 72 -9.91 3.24 4.08
C GLY A 72 -9.20 3.39 5.42
N VAL A 73 -9.50 2.49 6.34
CA VAL A 73 -8.78 2.31 7.58
C VAL A 73 -8.53 0.83 7.81
N GLU A 74 -7.30 0.47 8.13
CA GLU A 74 -6.90 -0.91 8.41
C GLU A 74 -6.08 -0.98 9.69
N ALA A 75 -6.22 -2.06 10.45
CA ALA A 75 -5.41 -2.30 11.64
C ALA A 75 -5.11 -3.79 11.82
N GLY A 76 -3.92 -4.09 12.31
CA GLY A 76 -3.57 -5.46 12.62
C GLY A 76 -2.09 -5.69 12.91
N PRO A 77 -1.73 -6.94 13.24
CA PRO A 77 -0.35 -7.33 13.50
C PRO A 77 0.49 -7.42 12.22
N ARG A 78 1.75 -7.04 12.36
CA ARG A 78 2.81 -7.18 11.37
C ARG A 78 3.93 -8.03 11.96
N PHE A 79 4.15 -9.21 11.40
CA PHE A 79 5.20 -10.14 11.81
C PHE A 79 6.45 -9.89 10.97
N ILE A 80 7.57 -9.59 11.59
CA ILE A 80 8.84 -9.30 10.92
C ILE A 80 9.82 -10.41 11.21
N ASN A 81 10.35 -11.02 10.14
CA ASN A 81 11.37 -12.05 10.18
C ASN A 81 12.60 -11.54 9.43
N GLY A 82 13.67 -11.22 10.12
CA GLY A 82 14.90 -10.75 9.50
C GLY A 82 15.97 -11.85 9.47
N VAL A 83 16.80 -11.85 8.45
CA VAL A 83 17.94 -12.77 8.37
C VAL A 83 18.96 -12.50 9.48
N ASN A 84 19.05 -11.24 9.90
CA ASN A 84 19.92 -10.77 10.98
C ASN A 84 19.15 -10.00 12.07
N ALA A 85 17.82 -10.04 12.07
CA ALA A 85 16.99 -9.32 13.02
C ALA A 85 16.25 -10.29 13.95
N VAL A 86 16.00 -9.83 15.17
CA VAL A 86 15.12 -10.55 16.09
C VAL A 86 13.71 -10.59 15.51
N ASN A 87 13.14 -11.79 15.42
CA ASN A 87 11.73 -11.93 15.03
C ASN A 87 10.85 -11.12 15.99
N ARG A 88 9.98 -10.28 15.45
CA ARG A 88 9.13 -9.43 16.26
C ARG A 88 7.72 -9.32 15.66
N THR A 89 6.79 -8.90 16.49
CA THR A 89 5.43 -8.55 16.08
C THR A 89 5.20 -7.09 16.38
N ASP A 90 4.93 -6.29 15.37
CA ASP A 90 4.53 -4.90 15.50
C ASP A 90 3.02 -4.78 15.30
N TRP A 91 2.41 -3.72 15.81
CA TRP A 91 1.03 -3.36 15.52
C TRP A 91 1.01 -2.20 14.54
N SER A 92 0.25 -2.33 13.48
CA SER A 92 0.11 -1.31 12.44
C SER A 92 -1.33 -0.84 12.31
N LEU A 93 -1.45 0.43 11.99
CA LEU A 93 -2.67 1.07 11.49
C LEU A 93 -2.32 1.61 10.12
N MET A 94 -3.26 1.62 9.19
CA MET A 94 -3.16 2.34 7.92
C MET A 94 -4.44 3.15 7.71
N LEU A 95 -4.26 4.40 7.34
CA LEU A 95 -5.30 5.29 6.87
C LEU A 95 -4.95 5.67 5.45
N GLU A 96 -5.86 5.47 4.55
CA GLU A 96 -5.66 5.82 3.13
C GLU A 96 -6.85 6.59 2.60
N GLY A 97 -6.63 7.32 1.54
CA GLY A 97 -7.71 8.00 0.84
C GLY A 97 -7.26 8.55 -0.49
N ALA A 98 -8.22 8.64 -1.40
CA ALA A 98 -8.04 9.28 -2.69
C ALA A 98 -9.24 10.15 -3.02
N TRP A 99 -9.02 11.19 -3.80
CA TRP A 99 -10.03 12.15 -4.21
C TRP A 99 -9.82 12.60 -5.65
N VAL A 100 -10.87 12.44 -6.46
CA VAL A 100 -10.96 12.98 -7.81
C VAL A 100 -11.87 14.22 -7.78
N PRO A 101 -11.31 15.44 -7.94
CA PRO A 101 -12.11 16.63 -7.96
C PRO A 101 -13.12 16.62 -9.12
N LYS A 102 -14.34 17.07 -8.85
CA LYS A 102 -15.42 17.08 -9.85
C LYS A 102 -15.04 17.82 -11.12
N GLY A 103 -15.18 17.17 -12.27
CA GLY A 103 -14.85 17.74 -13.58
C GLY A 103 -13.38 17.71 -13.94
N THR A 104 -12.58 16.95 -13.20
CA THR A 104 -11.18 16.67 -13.51
C THR A 104 -10.96 15.18 -13.72
N SER A 105 -9.82 14.83 -14.32
CA SER A 105 -9.36 13.45 -14.46
C SER A 105 -8.13 13.13 -13.61
N PHE A 106 -7.66 14.09 -12.79
CA PHE A 106 -6.54 13.82 -11.89
C PHE A 106 -7.02 13.37 -10.52
N GLU A 107 -6.21 12.57 -9.86
CA GLU A 107 -6.45 12.05 -8.53
C GLU A 107 -5.42 12.59 -7.55
N ILE A 108 -5.86 12.99 -6.37
CA ILE A 108 -5.02 13.30 -5.21
C ILE A 108 -5.20 12.18 -4.22
N TYR A 109 -4.11 11.62 -3.73
CA TYR A 109 -4.15 10.53 -2.78
C TYR A 109 -3.22 10.71 -1.58
N GLY A 110 -3.50 9.99 -0.52
CA GLY A 110 -2.65 9.96 0.67
C GLY A 110 -2.81 8.67 1.46
N GLU A 111 -1.75 8.31 2.14
CA GLU A 111 -1.64 7.18 3.04
C GLU A 111 -0.88 7.61 4.30
N TYR A 112 -1.33 7.17 5.47
CA TYR A 112 -0.62 7.33 6.72
C TYR A 112 -0.59 6.00 7.46
N ALA A 113 0.60 5.46 7.67
CA ALA A 113 0.84 4.12 8.19
C ALA A 113 1.71 4.14 9.45
N PRO A 114 1.13 4.46 10.63
CA PRO A 114 1.84 4.33 11.90
C PRO A 114 1.98 2.86 12.30
N ALA A 115 3.14 2.50 12.84
CA ALA A 115 3.41 1.19 13.40
C ALA A 115 4.08 1.30 14.76
N TRP A 116 3.55 0.56 15.74
CA TRP A 116 4.16 0.45 17.06
C TRP A 116 5.17 -0.70 17.04
N GLU A 117 6.46 -0.36 17.10
CA GLU A 117 7.55 -1.32 17.14
C GLU A 117 7.73 -1.88 18.56
N THR A 118 7.87 -3.21 18.64
CA THR A 118 8.03 -3.92 19.91
C THR A 118 9.46 -4.43 20.15
N LYS A 119 10.43 -3.96 19.34
CA LYS A 119 11.82 -4.37 19.47
C LYS A 119 12.42 -3.80 20.75
N ALA A 120 12.91 -4.68 21.62
CA ALA A 120 13.61 -4.28 22.85
C ALA A 120 14.75 -3.28 22.58
N GLY A 121 14.72 -2.13 23.24
CA GLY A 121 15.68 -1.04 23.08
C GLY A 121 15.38 -0.06 21.95
N ASN A 122 14.36 -0.32 21.13
CA ASN A 122 13.84 0.59 20.09
C ASN A 122 12.31 0.57 20.07
N GLU A 123 11.71 0.40 21.22
CA GLU A 123 10.25 0.45 21.36
C GLU A 123 9.73 1.85 21.04
N GLY A 124 8.71 1.93 20.19
CA GLY A 124 8.08 3.20 19.91
C GLY A 124 7.31 3.25 18.58
N LEU A 125 6.81 4.44 18.30
CA LEU A 125 6.00 4.70 17.14
C LEU A 125 6.89 5.04 15.94
N GLN A 126 6.82 4.24 14.90
CA GLN A 126 7.32 4.58 13.57
C GLN A 126 6.15 5.04 12.70
N GLN A 127 6.36 6.06 11.92
CA GLN A 127 5.33 6.66 11.10
C GLN A 127 5.81 6.76 9.66
N GLU A 128 4.95 6.40 8.75
CA GLU A 128 5.14 6.57 7.31
C GLU A 128 3.94 7.34 6.77
N ALA A 129 4.18 8.31 5.91
CA ALA A 129 3.13 8.99 5.18
C ALA A 129 3.52 9.08 3.72
N LYS A 130 2.56 8.80 2.85
CA LYS A 130 2.65 8.97 1.40
C LYS A 130 1.55 9.91 0.94
N TRP A 131 1.83 10.73 -0.05
CA TRP A 131 0.82 11.53 -0.73
C TRP A 131 1.27 11.80 -2.15
N GLY A 132 0.33 12.00 -3.03
CA GLY A 132 0.68 12.19 -4.42
C GLY A 132 -0.46 12.68 -5.29
N LEU A 133 -0.10 12.82 -6.56
CA LEU A 133 -0.97 13.22 -7.63
C LEU A 133 -0.80 12.24 -8.79
N LEU A 134 -1.91 11.73 -9.33
CA LEU A 134 -1.96 10.93 -10.53
C LEU A 134 -2.70 11.72 -11.61
N ILE A 135 -2.08 11.88 -12.78
CA ILE A 135 -2.61 12.64 -13.91
C ILE A 135 -2.69 11.69 -15.13
N PRO A 136 -3.88 11.25 -15.54
CA PRO A 136 -4.06 10.51 -16.78
C PRO A 136 -3.62 11.36 -17.97
N LEU A 137 -2.84 10.76 -18.88
CA LEU A 137 -2.33 11.43 -20.09
C LEU A 137 -3.15 11.10 -21.33
N SER A 138 -4.07 10.13 -21.23
CA SER A 138 -4.97 9.74 -22.33
C SER A 138 -6.43 9.98 -21.94
N ALA A 139 -7.23 10.48 -22.87
CA ALA A 139 -8.60 10.92 -22.66
C ALA A 139 -9.63 9.80 -22.40
N SER A 140 -9.23 8.54 -22.42
CA SER A 140 -10.13 7.38 -22.29
C SER A 140 -10.20 6.79 -20.86
N ASN A 141 -9.57 7.44 -19.90
CA ASN A 141 -9.34 6.81 -18.61
C ASN A 141 -10.15 7.49 -17.52
N GLU A 142 -11.26 6.89 -17.15
CA GLU A 142 -11.88 7.16 -15.87
C GLU A 142 -11.03 6.44 -14.80
N PRO A 143 -10.59 7.13 -13.74
CA PRO A 143 -9.91 6.47 -12.64
C PRO A 143 -10.88 5.47 -12.01
N GLU A 144 -10.44 4.23 -11.88
CA GLU A 144 -11.17 3.19 -11.19
C GLU A 144 -10.60 3.10 -9.77
N PHE A 145 -11.42 3.33 -8.77
CA PHE A 145 -11.02 3.24 -7.37
C PHE A 145 -11.08 1.80 -6.89
N ASP A 146 -10.13 1.43 -6.06
CA ASP A 146 -10.09 0.13 -5.42
C ASP A 146 -9.82 0.29 -3.92
N ILE A 147 -10.73 -0.24 -3.10
CA ILE A 147 -10.64 -0.16 -1.65
C ILE A 147 -9.61 -1.17 -1.15
N GLY A 148 -8.65 -0.70 -0.34
CA GLY A 148 -7.70 -1.57 0.38
C GLY A 148 -6.34 -1.78 -0.27
N GLN A 149 -6.08 -1.22 -1.45
CA GLN A 149 -4.79 -1.39 -2.15
C GLN A 149 -4.22 -0.08 -2.72
N GLY A 150 -4.85 1.06 -2.46
CA GLY A 150 -4.45 2.35 -3.05
C GLY A 150 -4.34 2.24 -4.58
N PHE A 151 -4.99 3.03 -5.33
CA PHE A 151 -4.84 3.39 -6.74
C PHE A 151 -4.93 2.24 -7.75
N ALA A 152 -6.12 2.04 -8.29
CA ALA A 152 -6.31 1.26 -9.48
C ALA A 152 -5.60 1.93 -10.67
N ALA A 153 -4.96 1.13 -11.50
CA ALA A 153 -4.37 1.60 -12.72
C ALA A 153 -5.45 2.08 -13.68
N ALA A 154 -5.45 3.36 -13.99
CA ALA A 154 -6.21 3.84 -15.14
C ALA A 154 -5.69 3.14 -16.39
N SER A 155 -6.57 2.63 -17.26
CA SER A 155 -6.11 2.07 -18.54
C SER A 155 -5.48 3.16 -19.39
N GLY A 156 -4.19 3.04 -19.71
CA GLY A 156 -3.43 3.99 -20.51
C GLY A 156 -2.25 4.62 -19.81
N TYR A 157 -1.69 5.68 -20.40
CA TYR A 157 -0.55 6.40 -19.84
C TYR A 157 -0.97 7.40 -18.79
N TYR A 158 -0.18 7.52 -17.73
CA TYR A 158 -0.36 8.53 -16.70
C TYR A 158 0.99 9.04 -16.17
N LEU A 159 0.96 10.23 -15.58
CA LEU A 159 2.04 10.78 -14.78
C LEU A 159 1.64 10.68 -13.31
N LYS A 160 2.54 10.17 -12.48
CA LYS A 160 2.41 10.10 -11.02
C LYS A 160 3.52 10.90 -10.38
N VAL A 161 3.19 11.72 -9.40
CA VAL A 161 4.17 12.37 -8.53
C VAL A 161 3.83 12.01 -7.11
N GLU A 162 4.75 11.33 -6.44
CA GLU A 162 4.56 10.83 -5.08
C GLU A 162 5.61 11.40 -4.15
N GLN A 163 5.19 11.73 -2.94
CA GLN A 163 6.08 11.99 -1.82
C GLN A 163 5.83 10.98 -0.71
N GLU A 164 6.90 10.47 -0.14
CA GLU A 164 6.90 9.55 0.99
C GLU A 164 7.85 10.06 2.06
N GLY A 165 7.39 10.06 3.31
CA GLY A 165 8.22 10.43 4.45
C GLY A 165 8.10 9.41 5.56
N THR A 166 9.20 9.17 6.28
CA THR A 166 9.21 8.34 7.49
C THR A 166 9.76 9.13 8.68
N TRP A 167 9.17 8.86 9.83
CA TRP A 167 9.56 9.46 11.10
C TRP A 167 9.64 8.36 12.17
N SER A 168 10.75 8.36 12.92
CA SER A 168 10.92 7.48 14.07
C SER A 168 10.40 8.09 15.36
N VAL A 169 10.48 7.32 16.43
CA VAL A 169 10.15 7.74 17.78
C VAL A 169 10.79 9.09 18.12
N GLY A 170 9.98 10.01 18.66
CA GLY A 170 10.43 11.38 18.95
C GLY A 170 10.27 12.37 17.79
N GLY A 171 9.68 11.94 16.66
CA GLY A 171 9.36 12.83 15.54
C GLY A 171 10.55 13.20 14.66
N ARG A 172 11.68 12.51 14.82
CA ARG A 172 12.84 12.72 13.94
C ARG A 172 12.53 12.18 12.55
N GLN A 173 12.60 13.04 11.54
CA GLN A 173 12.51 12.63 10.14
C GLN A 173 13.70 11.75 9.77
N GLU A 174 13.45 10.55 9.25
CA GLU A 174 14.50 9.65 8.79
C GLU A 174 14.81 9.90 7.33
N TYR A 175 13.78 10.02 6.50
CA TYR A 175 13.92 10.40 5.10
C TYR A 175 12.63 10.96 4.50
N LEU A 176 12.80 11.68 3.40
CA LEU A 176 11.74 12.12 2.50
C LEU A 176 12.12 11.67 1.08
N TRP A 177 11.18 11.08 0.37
CA TRP A 177 11.31 10.72 -1.04
C TRP A 177 10.41 11.58 -1.89
N THR A 178 10.87 11.96 -3.08
CA THR A 178 10.05 12.56 -4.14
C THR A 178 10.25 11.74 -5.39
N SER A 179 9.19 11.15 -5.91
CA SER A 179 9.25 10.16 -7.00
C SER A 179 8.27 10.52 -8.13
N PRO A 180 8.67 11.34 -9.11
CA PRO A 180 7.93 11.48 -10.35
C PRO A 180 8.10 10.22 -11.21
N ARG A 181 7.00 9.65 -11.70
CA ARG A 181 6.99 8.42 -12.49
C ARG A 181 6.06 8.56 -13.68
N LEU A 182 6.45 8.01 -14.81
CA LEU A 182 5.57 7.73 -15.93
C LEU A 182 5.06 6.30 -15.78
N GLY A 183 3.76 6.13 -15.88
CA GLY A 183 3.11 4.83 -15.77
C GLY A 183 2.27 4.48 -16.97
N TYR A 184 1.97 3.19 -17.08
CA TYR A 184 1.02 2.63 -18.02
C TYR A 184 0.21 1.55 -17.32
N GLY A 185 -1.11 1.73 -17.31
CA GLY A 185 -2.08 0.78 -16.80
C GLY A 185 -2.79 0.03 -17.92
N LEU A 186 -3.18 -1.21 -17.65
CA LEU A 186 -3.98 -2.05 -18.52
C LEU A 186 -4.95 -2.87 -17.67
N SER A 187 -6.24 -2.76 -17.98
CA SER A 187 -7.28 -3.62 -17.40
C SER A 187 -7.87 -4.52 -18.48
N ALA A 188 -7.94 -5.82 -18.21
CA ALA A 188 -8.45 -6.83 -19.12
C ALA A 188 -9.30 -7.86 -18.35
N GLY A 189 -10.60 -7.61 -18.24
CA GLY A 189 -11.50 -8.41 -17.40
C GLY A 189 -11.07 -8.37 -15.93
N PRO A 190 -10.82 -9.53 -15.31
CA PRO A 190 -10.44 -9.57 -13.90
C PRO A 190 -8.97 -9.22 -13.63
N LEU A 191 -8.17 -8.98 -14.67
CA LEU A 191 -6.74 -8.71 -14.56
C LEU A 191 -6.46 -7.22 -14.75
N THR A 192 -5.70 -6.65 -13.83
CA THR A 192 -5.12 -5.30 -13.95
C THR A 192 -3.60 -5.41 -13.87
N LEU A 193 -2.92 -4.75 -14.78
CA LEU A 193 -1.47 -4.61 -14.84
C LEU A 193 -1.11 -3.13 -14.81
N ASP A 194 -0.18 -2.77 -13.95
CA ASP A 194 0.37 -1.42 -13.85
C ASP A 194 1.89 -1.47 -13.89
N VAL A 195 2.51 -0.60 -14.68
CA VAL A 195 3.97 -0.48 -14.79
C VAL A 195 4.36 0.98 -14.69
N GLU A 196 5.20 1.31 -13.72
CA GLU A 196 5.72 2.66 -13.49
C GLU A 196 7.24 2.67 -13.54
N ALA A 197 7.80 3.77 -14.03
CA ALA A 197 9.24 4.02 -13.94
C ALA A 197 9.55 5.52 -13.86
N GLY A 198 10.60 5.85 -13.13
CA GLY A 198 11.05 7.24 -13.01
C GLY A 198 12.20 7.41 -12.00
N PRO A 199 12.72 8.61 -11.86
CA PRO A 199 13.68 8.94 -10.81
C PRO A 199 12.99 9.00 -9.45
N SER A 200 13.76 8.74 -8.40
CA SER A 200 13.37 8.92 -7.01
C SER A 200 14.45 9.69 -6.29
N PHE A 201 14.09 10.86 -5.77
CA PHE A 201 14.99 11.78 -5.07
C PHE A 201 14.85 11.57 -3.57
N ARG A 202 15.94 11.21 -2.90
CA ARG A 202 15.95 11.01 -1.46
C ARG A 202 16.61 12.18 -0.74
N TRP A 203 15.95 12.62 0.31
CA TRP A 203 16.41 13.63 1.26
C TRP A 203 16.43 13.01 2.66
N SER A 204 17.53 13.15 3.36
CA SER A 204 17.68 12.62 4.72
C SER A 204 18.56 13.55 5.53
N ASP A 205 18.24 13.73 6.81
CA ASP A 205 19.08 14.52 7.73
C ASP A 205 20.40 13.80 8.05
N ALA A 206 20.45 12.48 7.87
CA ALA A 206 21.58 11.65 8.23
C ALA A 206 22.49 11.26 7.06
N GLN A 207 22.05 11.47 5.82
CA GLN A 207 22.77 11.04 4.61
C GLN A 207 22.72 12.12 3.54
N SER A 208 23.72 12.18 2.69
CA SER A 208 23.71 13.07 1.53
C SER A 208 22.50 12.79 0.63
N PRO A 209 21.82 13.82 0.12
CA PRO A 209 20.77 13.64 -0.87
C PRO A 209 21.27 12.81 -2.05
N HIS A 210 20.45 11.89 -2.52
CA HIS A 210 20.80 11.05 -3.68
C HIS A 210 19.58 10.77 -4.56
N THR A 211 19.88 10.36 -5.80
CA THR A 211 18.89 10.03 -6.80
C THR A 211 18.98 8.54 -7.12
N ASP A 212 17.84 7.87 -7.15
CA ASP A 212 17.70 6.48 -7.55
C ASP A 212 16.91 6.40 -8.88
N ALA A 213 17.09 5.32 -9.64
CA ALA A 213 16.11 4.91 -10.64
C ALA A 213 15.15 3.92 -9.99
N ALA A 214 13.86 4.22 -10.03
CA ALA A 214 12.85 3.39 -9.44
C ALA A 214 11.86 2.88 -10.50
N GLY A 215 11.42 1.65 -10.37
CA GLY A 215 10.36 1.06 -11.14
C GLY A 215 9.35 0.38 -10.23
N ARG A 216 8.16 0.10 -10.77
CA ARG A 216 7.13 -0.68 -10.10
C ARG A 216 6.35 -1.45 -11.14
N ILE A 217 6.07 -2.69 -10.86
CA ILE A 217 5.14 -3.54 -11.59
C ILE A 217 4.11 -4.03 -10.58
N ASP A 218 2.85 -3.80 -10.86
CA ASP A 218 1.72 -4.22 -10.03
C ASP A 218 0.79 -5.07 -10.89
N VAL A 219 0.42 -6.24 -10.40
CA VAL A 219 -0.50 -7.16 -11.05
C VAL A 219 -1.60 -7.49 -10.06
N ARG A 220 -2.86 -7.29 -10.45
CA ARG A 220 -4.03 -7.63 -9.65
C ARG A 220 -4.94 -8.56 -10.40
N TYR A 221 -5.56 -9.45 -9.68
CA TYR A 221 -6.53 -10.38 -10.22
C TYR A 221 -7.74 -10.49 -9.29
N SER A 222 -8.84 -9.86 -9.69
CA SER A 222 -10.10 -9.87 -8.97
C SER A 222 -10.91 -11.09 -9.39
N THR A 223 -10.93 -12.13 -8.55
CA THR A 223 -11.64 -13.37 -8.87
C THR A 223 -13.16 -13.23 -8.77
N SER A 224 -13.62 -12.29 -7.97
CA SER A 224 -15.02 -11.93 -7.73
C SER A 224 -15.05 -10.59 -6.98
N GLU A 225 -16.23 -10.06 -6.70
CA GLU A 225 -16.41 -8.89 -5.83
C GLU A 225 -15.86 -9.11 -4.40
N LEU A 226 -15.63 -10.37 -4.01
CA LEU A 226 -15.18 -10.73 -2.66
C LEU A 226 -13.67 -10.94 -2.54
N TRP A 227 -12.96 -11.26 -3.63
CA TRP A 227 -11.58 -11.69 -3.57
C TRP A 227 -10.71 -11.00 -4.60
N GLU A 228 -9.62 -10.40 -4.13
CA GLU A 228 -8.55 -9.88 -4.96
C GLU A 228 -7.21 -10.49 -4.54
N LEU A 229 -6.44 -10.92 -5.53
CA LEU A 229 -5.03 -11.29 -5.41
C LEU A 229 -4.18 -10.20 -6.03
N TYR A 230 -3.06 -9.85 -5.39
CA TYR A 230 -2.11 -8.92 -5.99
C TYR A 230 -0.67 -9.38 -5.84
N LEU A 231 0.15 -8.91 -6.76
CA LEU A 231 1.61 -9.05 -6.74
C LEU A 231 2.24 -7.75 -7.19
N GLN A 232 3.16 -7.22 -6.40
CA GLN A 232 3.88 -5.98 -6.67
C GLN A 232 5.38 -6.24 -6.61
N TYR A 233 6.11 -5.73 -7.59
CA TYR A 233 7.56 -5.77 -7.64
C TYR A 233 8.12 -4.36 -7.81
N GLU A 234 8.98 -3.93 -6.90
CA GLU A 234 9.61 -2.61 -6.91
C GLU A 234 11.14 -2.73 -6.98
N PRO A 235 11.75 -2.69 -8.17
CA PRO A 235 13.18 -2.52 -8.32
C PRO A 235 13.58 -1.05 -8.16
N ARG A 236 14.66 -0.81 -7.41
CA ARG A 236 15.26 0.51 -7.22
C ARG A 236 16.76 0.42 -7.34
N TYR A 237 17.36 1.13 -8.27
CA TYR A 237 18.80 1.19 -8.43
C TYR A 237 19.36 2.48 -7.83
N ARG A 238 20.21 2.35 -6.81
CA ARG A 238 20.88 3.45 -6.12
C ARG A 238 22.18 3.80 -6.83
N PHE A 239 22.30 5.07 -7.29
CA PHE A 239 23.48 5.53 -8.02
C PHE A 239 24.55 6.12 -7.09
N GLN A 240 24.13 6.86 -6.04
CA GLN A 240 24.99 7.74 -5.25
C GLN A 240 25.10 7.32 -3.78
N ALA A 241 24.56 6.18 -3.41
CA ALA A 241 24.69 5.68 -2.05
C ALA A 241 26.14 5.21 -1.77
N GLU A 242 26.54 5.17 -0.49
CA GLU A 242 27.81 4.55 -0.08
C GLU A 242 27.94 3.11 -0.58
N GLN A 243 26.83 2.46 -0.83
CA GLN A 243 26.73 1.14 -1.48
C GLN A 243 25.77 1.24 -2.67
N PRO A 244 26.27 1.60 -3.86
CA PRO A 244 25.44 1.59 -5.07
C PRO A 244 24.99 0.16 -5.37
N GLY A 245 23.79 0.01 -5.89
CA GLY A 245 23.28 -1.31 -6.25
C GLY A 245 21.75 -1.39 -6.31
N LEU A 246 21.30 -2.58 -6.66
CA LEU A 246 19.88 -2.87 -6.83
C LEU A 246 19.25 -3.26 -5.49
N VAL A 247 18.24 -2.52 -5.09
CA VAL A 247 17.31 -2.90 -4.00
C VAL A 247 16.04 -3.39 -4.66
N GLN A 248 15.47 -4.45 -4.15
CA GLN A 248 14.26 -5.06 -4.69
C GLN A 248 13.28 -5.32 -3.57
N ILE A 249 12.02 -5.03 -3.81
CA ILE A 249 10.93 -5.32 -2.89
C ILE A 249 9.88 -6.10 -3.68
N LEU A 250 9.46 -7.22 -3.14
CA LEU A 250 8.35 -8.02 -3.64
C LEU A 250 7.27 -8.06 -2.57
N ARG A 251 6.05 -7.69 -2.95
CA ARG A 251 4.86 -7.83 -2.12
C ARG A 251 3.85 -8.69 -2.84
N GLY A 252 3.12 -9.47 -2.12
CA GLY A 252 2.00 -10.23 -2.64
C GLY A 252 0.99 -10.48 -1.56
N GLY A 253 -0.27 -10.45 -1.91
CA GLY A 253 -1.30 -10.57 -0.90
C GLY A 253 -2.67 -10.92 -1.44
N LEU A 254 -3.60 -10.92 -0.51
CA LEU A 254 -4.99 -11.25 -0.70
C LEU A 254 -5.84 -10.23 0.04
N VAL A 255 -6.86 -9.70 -0.63
CA VAL A 255 -7.96 -8.94 -0.03
C VAL A 255 -9.22 -9.79 -0.08
N PHE A 256 -9.95 -9.84 1.01
CA PHE A 256 -11.25 -10.47 1.11
C PHE A 256 -12.27 -9.47 1.64
N SER A 257 -13.24 -9.07 0.83
CA SER A 257 -14.30 -8.12 1.15
C SER A 257 -15.57 -8.85 1.60
N PHE A 258 -16.32 -8.29 2.58
CA PHE A 258 -17.56 -8.89 3.11
C PHE A 258 -18.50 -7.86 3.75
#